data_f05dd50a5c76fdce2d8e91ae17a5f262
#
_entry.id   f05dd50a5c76fdce2d8e91ae17a5f262
#
_cell.length_a   1.000
_cell.length_b   1.000
_cell.length_c   1.000
_cell.angle_alpha   90.00
_cell.angle_beta   90.00
_cell.angle_gamma   90.00
#
_symmetry.space_group_name_H-M   'P 1'
#
loop_
_entity.id
_entity.type
_entity.pdbx_description
1 polymer ?
#
loop_
_entity_poly.entity_id
_entity_poly.type
_entity_poly.pdbx_seq_one_letter_code
_entity_poly.pdbx_strand_id
1 'polypeptide(L)'
;SYQGYHRSPHQSHTHDKQSEKGEVTIQGRTKESTSYQIEKKTKISLPCKHKTHILILSLILSACSISVPCFTDFSNNIQSQNLYIAKMFANGSLPYSDFFATGGFFYYFLISLAFRLGSTLWLIPIQFLTYYLSGSYLYKVVMHMTNKKEIATLISIIFFLINGTLGFGGLYPIQFAMPFVLGAIFFLTRYFAGHSRDEAFILYGFAGATGALFEARTLIFWVLSLVTIFVYNLVNKHFARGFYLVLCILFG
;
A
#
# COMPACT_ATOMS: atom_id res chain seq x y z
N SER A 1 6.02 -42.99 -77.03
CA SER A 1 6.71 -42.19 -78.10
C SER A 1 7.45 -41.05 -77.41
N TYR A 2 8.73 -41.19 -77.37
CA TYR A 2 9.85 -40.43 -77.95
C TYR A 2 9.99 -39.01 -77.44
N GLN A 3 11.08 -38.77 -76.66
CA GLN A 3 12.35 -38.14 -77.03
C GLN A 3 12.23 -36.60 -77.17
N GLY A 4 13.11 -35.78 -76.68
CA GLY A 4 14.54 -35.93 -76.36
C GLY A 4 15.09 -34.60 -75.81
N TYR A 5 16.16 -34.72 -75.09
CA TYR A 5 17.45 -34.08 -75.20
C TYR A 5 17.58 -32.58 -75.53
N HIS A 6 18.17 -31.78 -74.66
CA HIS A 6 19.52 -31.16 -74.78
C HIS A 6 19.84 -30.24 -73.59
N ARG A 7 20.87 -30.62 -72.85
CA ARG A 7 22.22 -30.04 -72.59
C ARG A 7 22.34 -28.51 -72.53
N SER A 8 22.63 -28.08 -71.32
CA SER A 8 23.77 -27.26 -70.77
C SER A 8 24.51 -26.23 -71.67
N PRO A 9 25.35 -25.29 -71.24
CA PRO A 9 26.00 -25.14 -69.91
C PRO A 9 26.24 -23.69 -69.43
N HIS A 10 26.80 -23.61 -68.18
CA HIS A 10 27.80 -22.62 -67.66
C HIS A 10 27.53 -21.12 -67.70
N GLN A 11 27.50 -20.51 -66.57
CA GLN A 11 28.49 -19.52 -66.05
C GLN A 11 27.95 -18.96 -64.76
N SER A 12 28.58 -19.20 -63.67
CA SER A 12 29.68 -18.51 -62.98
C SER A 12 29.24 -17.35 -62.12
N HIS A 13 29.40 -17.65 -60.86
CA HIS A 13 30.10 -16.85 -59.82
C HIS A 13 29.69 -15.41 -59.52
N THR A 14 29.57 -15.29 -58.18
CA THR A 14 29.90 -14.12 -57.36
C THR A 14 28.78 -13.12 -57.11
N HIS A 15 28.55 -12.99 -55.84
CA HIS A 15 27.96 -11.95 -55.03
C HIS A 15 26.73 -12.38 -54.21
N ASP A 16 27.03 -13.06 -53.11
CA ASP A 16 26.12 -13.03 -51.98
C ASP A 16 26.90 -13.23 -50.67
N LYS A 17 27.61 -12.18 -50.25
CA LYS A 17 28.23 -12.10 -48.91
C LYS A 17 28.03 -10.73 -48.24
N GLN A 18 27.04 -9.96 -48.59
CA GLN A 18 26.79 -8.65 -47.97
C GLN A 18 25.39 -8.48 -47.37
N SER A 19 24.49 -9.48 -47.40
CA SER A 19 23.13 -9.35 -46.88
C SER A 19 22.99 -9.80 -45.40
N GLU A 20 23.91 -10.59 -44.87
CA GLU A 20 23.75 -11.17 -43.54
C GLU A 20 24.22 -10.30 -42.36
N LYS A 21 25.00 -9.22 -42.62
CA LYS A 21 25.45 -8.29 -41.57
C LYS A 21 24.46 -7.16 -41.25
N GLY A 22 23.45 -6.95 -42.06
CA GLY A 22 22.46 -5.88 -41.87
C GLY A 22 21.29 -6.23 -40.93
N GLU A 23 20.85 -7.48 -40.93
CA GLU A 23 19.67 -7.89 -40.11
C GLU A 23 19.97 -8.08 -38.64
N VAL A 24 21.16 -8.53 -38.27
CA VAL A 24 21.53 -8.75 -36.85
C VAL A 24 21.66 -7.42 -36.08
N THR A 25 22.00 -6.33 -36.80
CA THR A 25 22.16 -4.99 -36.17
C THR A 25 20.83 -4.30 -35.92
N ILE A 26 19.77 -4.61 -36.68
CA ILE A 26 18.44 -4.00 -36.53
C ILE A 26 17.67 -4.66 -35.38
N GLN A 27 17.77 -5.98 -35.17
CA GLN A 27 17.11 -6.66 -34.07
C GLN A 27 17.74 -6.34 -32.69
N GLY A 28 19.01 -6.08 -32.60
CA GLY A 28 19.68 -5.63 -31.36
C GLY A 28 19.22 -4.22 -30.95
N ARG A 29 19.10 -3.30 -31.91
CA ARG A 29 18.71 -1.91 -31.66
C ARG A 29 17.24 -1.76 -31.26
N THR A 30 16.36 -2.61 -31.77
CA THR A 30 14.94 -2.58 -31.41
C THR A 30 14.68 -3.12 -30.02
N LYS A 31 15.44 -4.12 -29.56
CA LYS A 31 15.32 -4.66 -28.19
C LYS A 31 15.87 -3.69 -27.14
N GLU A 32 16.99 -3.01 -27.40
CA GLU A 32 17.54 -2.00 -26.50
C GLU A 32 16.64 -0.75 -26.40
N SER A 33 16.08 -0.28 -27.51
CA SER A 33 15.17 0.87 -27.48
C SER A 33 13.85 0.55 -26.78
N THR A 34 13.37 -0.70 -26.85
CA THR A 34 12.16 -1.15 -26.16
C THR A 34 12.40 -1.32 -24.65
N SER A 35 13.55 -1.84 -24.25
CA SER A 35 13.91 -1.94 -22.82
C SER A 35 14.13 -0.54 -22.21
N TYR A 36 14.74 0.39 -22.93
CA TYR A 36 14.92 1.79 -22.50
C TYR A 36 13.58 2.55 -22.38
N GLN A 37 12.61 2.27 -23.23
CA GLN A 37 11.26 2.86 -23.15
C GLN A 37 10.43 2.26 -22.02
N ILE A 38 10.64 0.99 -21.68
CA ILE A 38 9.97 0.34 -20.55
C ILE A 38 10.52 0.85 -19.21
N GLU A 39 11.84 1.07 -19.11
CA GLU A 39 12.49 1.60 -17.90
C GLU A 39 12.14 3.08 -17.64
N LYS A 40 11.90 3.87 -18.71
CA LYS A 40 11.51 5.27 -18.61
C LYS A 40 10.04 5.47 -18.18
N LYS A 41 9.17 4.46 -18.36
CA LYS A 41 7.75 4.50 -17.94
C LYS A 41 7.55 4.22 -16.45
N THR A 42 8.55 3.74 -15.73
CA THR A 42 8.43 3.36 -14.30
C THR A 42 8.87 4.45 -13.33
N LYS A 43 9.43 5.56 -13.79
CA LYS A 43 9.60 6.75 -12.94
C LYS A 43 8.28 7.52 -12.88
N ILE A 44 7.37 7.06 -12.03
CA ILE A 44 6.26 7.90 -11.55
C ILE A 44 6.89 9.01 -10.71
N SER A 45 7.29 10.09 -11.36
CA SER A 45 7.59 11.34 -10.67
C SER A 45 6.26 11.86 -10.12
N LEU A 46 6.02 11.58 -8.86
CA LEU A 46 4.89 12.15 -8.11
C LEU A 46 5.11 13.66 -8.05
N PRO A 47 4.32 14.48 -8.74
CA PRO A 47 4.43 15.93 -8.59
C PRO A 47 4.07 16.29 -7.15
N CYS A 48 5.02 16.84 -6.44
CA CYS A 48 4.94 17.21 -5.02
C CYS A 48 3.79 18.21 -4.70
N LYS A 49 3.29 18.91 -5.70
CA LYS A 49 2.29 19.98 -5.58
C LYS A 49 0.86 19.54 -5.20
N HIS A 50 0.49 18.27 -5.42
CA HIS A 50 -0.89 17.81 -5.17
C HIS A 50 -1.12 17.16 -3.79
N LYS A 51 -0.11 17.09 -2.94
CA LYS A 51 -0.24 16.53 -1.58
C LYS A 51 -0.37 17.59 -0.49
N THR A 52 -0.31 18.85 -0.84
CA THR A 52 -0.34 19.96 0.13
C THR A 52 -1.62 19.96 0.95
N HIS A 53 -2.78 19.67 0.33
CA HIS A 53 -4.05 19.57 1.05
C HIS A 53 -4.04 18.42 2.08
N ILE A 54 -3.47 17.26 1.74
CA ILE A 54 -3.35 16.12 2.66
C ILE A 54 -2.48 16.50 3.86
N LEU A 55 -1.33 17.15 3.61
CA LEU A 55 -0.43 17.60 4.65
C LEU A 55 -1.10 18.61 5.59
N ILE A 56 -1.78 19.63 5.04
CA ILE A 56 -2.47 20.66 5.83
C ILE A 56 -3.59 20.03 6.67
N LEU A 57 -4.44 19.20 6.07
CA LEU A 57 -5.55 18.56 6.78
C LEU A 57 -5.07 17.59 7.86
N SER A 58 -4.00 16.82 7.59
CA SER A 58 -3.37 15.95 8.59
C SER A 58 -2.79 16.76 9.76
N LEU A 59 -2.19 17.91 9.47
CA LEU A 59 -1.65 18.81 10.51
C LEU A 59 -2.78 19.39 11.37
N ILE A 60 -3.85 19.86 10.75
CA ILE A 60 -5.01 20.40 11.48
C ILE A 60 -5.61 19.33 12.40
N LEU A 61 -5.90 18.12 11.87
CA LEU A 61 -6.49 17.07 12.68
C LEU A 61 -5.60 16.61 13.83
N SER A 62 -4.29 16.54 13.61
CA SER A 62 -3.35 16.18 14.68
C SER A 62 -3.20 17.29 15.73
N ALA A 63 -3.28 18.56 15.33
CA ALA A 63 -3.24 19.70 16.25
C ALA A 63 -4.53 19.82 17.07
N CYS A 64 -5.69 19.42 16.53
CA CYS A 64 -6.98 19.36 17.23
C CYS A 64 -7.18 18.05 18.01
N SER A 65 -6.12 17.29 18.27
CA SER A 65 -6.18 16.05 19.03
C SER A 65 -6.36 16.28 20.52
N ILE A 66 -7.05 15.36 21.20
CA ILE A 66 -7.13 15.31 22.67
C ILE A 66 -5.77 15.04 23.34
N SER A 67 -4.73 14.72 22.56
CA SER A 67 -3.35 14.67 23.04
C SER A 67 -2.83 16.04 23.48
N VAL A 68 -3.44 17.12 23.03
CA VAL A 68 -3.15 18.49 23.44
C VAL A 68 -3.89 18.77 24.76
N PRO A 69 -3.21 19.21 25.82
CA PRO A 69 -3.82 19.37 27.15
C PRO A 69 -5.09 20.25 27.18
N CYS A 70 -5.19 21.25 26.31
CA CYS A 70 -6.39 22.10 26.25
C CYS A 70 -7.64 21.41 25.63
N PHE A 71 -7.47 20.26 24.99
CA PHE A 71 -8.56 19.51 24.38
C PHE A 71 -8.89 18.21 25.15
N THR A 72 -8.19 17.89 26.22
CA THR A 72 -8.44 16.66 27.02
C THR A 72 -9.84 16.60 27.58
N ASP A 73 -10.43 17.74 27.95
CA ASP A 73 -11.78 17.82 28.50
C ASP A 73 -12.88 17.48 27.49
N PHE A 74 -12.55 17.50 26.19
CA PHE A 74 -13.45 17.08 25.12
C PHE A 74 -13.36 15.58 24.80
N SER A 75 -12.54 14.83 25.56
CA SER A 75 -12.41 13.38 25.36
C SER A 75 -13.72 12.67 25.68
N ASN A 76 -14.10 11.71 24.83
CA ASN A 76 -15.20 10.82 25.14
C ASN A 76 -14.78 9.65 26.02
N ASN A 77 -15.73 8.86 26.49
CA ASN A 77 -15.48 7.73 27.38
C ASN A 77 -14.46 6.73 26.81
N ILE A 78 -14.51 6.44 25.50
CA ILE A 78 -13.60 5.50 24.83
C ILE A 78 -12.17 6.05 24.80
N GLN A 79 -12.03 7.32 24.47
CA GLN A 79 -10.72 7.98 24.41
C GLN A 79 -10.09 8.10 25.81
N SER A 80 -10.89 8.48 26.82
CA SER A 80 -10.45 8.54 28.21
C SER A 80 -10.03 7.17 28.73
N GLN A 81 -10.78 6.12 28.40
CA GLN A 81 -10.43 4.73 28.71
C GLN A 81 -9.12 4.33 28.05
N ASN A 82 -8.93 4.65 26.76
CA ASN A 82 -7.69 4.34 26.04
C ASN A 82 -6.48 5.03 26.67
N LEU A 83 -6.60 6.30 27.04
CA LEU A 83 -5.54 7.04 27.73
C LEU A 83 -5.23 6.45 29.11
N TYR A 84 -6.28 6.07 29.87
CA TYR A 84 -6.12 5.44 31.17
C TYR A 84 -5.38 4.09 31.06
N ILE A 85 -5.80 3.23 30.13
CA ILE A 85 -5.16 1.93 29.86
C ILE A 85 -3.69 2.13 29.48
N ALA A 86 -3.40 3.09 28.59
CA ALA A 86 -2.03 3.39 28.19
C ALA A 86 -1.17 3.91 29.35
N LYS A 87 -1.75 4.70 30.26
CA LYS A 87 -1.06 5.16 31.47
C LYS A 87 -0.77 4.00 32.44
N MET A 88 -1.72 3.08 32.64
CA MET A 88 -1.52 1.87 33.44
C MET A 88 -0.41 1.01 32.84
N PHE A 89 -0.40 0.84 31.52
CA PHE A 89 0.66 0.12 30.82
C PHE A 89 2.03 0.82 30.95
N ALA A 90 2.07 2.14 30.91
CA ALA A 90 3.31 2.89 31.17
C ALA A 90 3.87 2.66 32.57
N ASN A 91 2.99 2.42 33.56
CA ASN A 91 3.33 2.14 34.96
C ASN A 91 3.69 0.67 35.21
N GLY A 92 3.66 -0.20 34.19
CA GLY A 92 4.08 -1.59 34.27
C GLY A 92 2.96 -2.63 34.35
N SER A 93 1.68 -2.22 34.36
CA SER A 93 0.53 -3.15 34.27
C SER A 93 0.37 -3.63 32.84
N LEU A 94 0.10 -4.93 32.65
CA LEU A 94 -0.01 -5.52 31.31
C LEU A 94 -1.47 -5.52 30.82
N PRO A 95 -1.76 -4.98 29.62
CA PRO A 95 -3.07 -5.12 28.98
C PRO A 95 -3.43 -6.60 28.79
N TYR A 96 -4.70 -6.93 28.94
CA TYR A 96 -5.30 -8.27 28.82
C TYR A 96 -4.97 -9.24 29.97
N SER A 97 -3.91 -9.01 30.75
CA SER A 97 -3.56 -9.78 31.93
C SER A 97 -4.13 -9.13 33.19
N ASP A 98 -3.77 -7.87 33.42
CA ASP A 98 -4.10 -7.16 34.66
C ASP A 98 -5.42 -6.40 34.54
N PHE A 99 -5.84 -6.07 33.31
CA PHE A 99 -7.07 -5.36 33.04
C PHE A 99 -7.60 -5.62 31.61
N PHE A 100 -8.91 -5.42 31.43
CA PHE A 100 -9.52 -5.57 30.10
C PHE A 100 -9.16 -4.40 29.18
N ALA A 101 -8.76 -4.72 27.95
CA ALA A 101 -8.43 -3.76 26.92
C ALA A 101 -9.12 -4.10 25.59
N THR A 102 -9.68 -3.09 24.91
CA THR A 102 -10.47 -3.27 23.69
C THR A 102 -9.69 -3.07 22.38
N GLY A 103 -8.60 -2.29 22.43
CA GLY A 103 -7.69 -2.05 21.30
C GLY A 103 -6.60 -3.09 21.21
N GLY A 104 -5.79 -3.05 20.17
CA GLY A 104 -4.66 -3.96 19.99
C GLY A 104 -3.46 -3.62 20.88
N PHE A 105 -2.58 -4.60 21.08
CA PHE A 105 -1.40 -4.45 21.93
C PHE A 105 -0.47 -3.31 21.47
N PHE A 106 -0.18 -3.22 20.17
CA PHE A 106 0.70 -2.16 19.64
C PHE A 106 0.11 -0.77 19.81
N TYR A 107 -1.21 -0.64 19.76
CA TYR A 107 -1.86 0.62 20.03
C TYR A 107 -1.56 1.13 21.44
N TYR A 108 -1.79 0.31 22.48
CA TYR A 108 -1.53 0.70 23.86
C TYR A 108 -0.04 0.87 24.14
N PHE A 109 0.80 0.03 23.54
CA PHE A 109 2.26 0.18 23.64
C PHE A 109 2.71 1.54 23.11
N LEU A 110 2.24 1.93 21.93
CA LEU A 110 2.61 3.20 21.30
C LEU A 110 2.18 4.41 22.14
N ILE A 111 0.94 4.39 22.67
CA ILE A 111 0.45 5.49 23.51
C ILE A 111 1.19 5.49 24.86
N SER A 112 1.49 4.33 25.43
CA SER A 112 2.23 4.22 26.69
C SER A 112 3.63 4.85 26.62
N LEU A 113 4.28 4.80 25.45
CA LEU A 113 5.58 5.47 25.25
C LEU A 113 5.48 6.98 25.46
N ALA A 114 4.39 7.63 25.05
CA ALA A 114 4.19 9.06 25.28
C ALA A 114 4.11 9.39 26.77
N PHE A 115 3.41 8.55 27.55
CA PHE A 115 3.37 8.70 29.01
C PHE A 115 4.74 8.49 29.67
N ARG A 116 5.53 7.52 29.19
CA ARG A 116 6.91 7.29 29.66
C ARG A 116 7.83 8.46 29.32
N LEU A 117 7.59 9.16 28.22
CA LEU A 117 8.31 10.39 27.83
C LEU A 117 7.80 11.64 28.57
N GLY A 118 6.85 11.50 29.49
CA GLY A 118 6.35 12.55 30.35
C GLY A 118 5.32 13.51 29.72
N SER A 119 4.92 13.31 28.45
CA SER A 119 3.92 14.19 27.82
C SER A 119 3.14 13.48 26.72
N THR A 120 1.81 13.68 26.73
CA THR A 120 0.92 13.22 25.65
C THR A 120 1.13 13.98 24.33
N LEU A 121 1.84 15.12 24.35
CA LEU A 121 2.19 15.87 23.14
C LEU A 121 3.01 15.05 22.14
N TRP A 122 3.73 14.03 22.59
CA TRP A 122 4.45 13.11 21.72
C TRP A 122 3.54 12.28 20.81
N LEU A 123 2.24 12.22 21.10
CA LEU A 123 1.27 11.55 20.24
C LEU A 123 0.92 12.37 18.99
N ILE A 124 1.11 13.70 19.01
CA ILE A 124 0.78 14.58 17.89
C ILE A 124 1.55 14.20 16.61
N PRO A 125 2.90 14.08 16.62
CA PRO A 125 3.63 13.69 15.42
C PRO A 125 3.26 12.27 14.94
N ILE A 126 2.95 11.36 15.85
CA ILE A 126 2.53 10.01 15.49
C ILE A 126 1.15 10.02 14.82
N GLN A 127 0.19 10.78 15.35
CA GLN A 127 -1.12 10.96 14.73
C GLN A 127 -1.02 11.67 13.38
N PHE A 128 -0.18 12.71 13.29
CA PHE A 128 0.09 13.39 12.03
C PHE A 128 0.58 12.40 10.97
N LEU A 129 1.57 11.57 11.30
CA LEU A 129 2.10 10.56 10.39
C LEU A 129 1.01 9.57 9.96
N THR A 130 0.19 9.11 10.90
CA THR A 130 -0.93 8.19 10.67
C THR A 130 -1.94 8.78 9.68
N TYR A 131 -2.40 10.01 9.91
CA TYR A 131 -3.33 10.70 9.01
C TYR A 131 -2.73 10.98 7.64
N TYR A 132 -1.48 11.44 7.61
CA TYR A 132 -0.78 11.74 6.36
C TYR A 132 -0.58 10.48 5.49
N LEU A 133 -0.19 9.36 6.08
CA LEU A 133 -0.04 8.10 5.37
C LEU A 133 -1.40 7.59 4.87
N SER A 134 -2.43 7.60 5.73
CA SER A 134 -3.79 7.19 5.36
C SER A 134 -4.33 8.00 4.20
N GLY A 135 -4.29 9.33 4.29
CA GLY A 135 -4.74 10.21 3.22
C GLY A 135 -3.93 10.05 1.94
N SER A 136 -2.61 9.82 2.06
CA SER A 136 -1.73 9.61 0.90
C SER A 136 -2.01 8.29 0.19
N TYR A 137 -2.27 7.20 0.92
CA TYR A 137 -2.64 5.93 0.32
C TYR A 137 -4.03 5.98 -0.30
N LEU A 138 -5.01 6.59 0.38
CA LEU A 138 -6.35 6.78 -0.17
C LEU A 138 -6.31 7.57 -1.48
N TYR A 139 -5.59 8.69 -1.50
CA TYR A 139 -5.39 9.48 -2.72
C TYR A 139 -4.80 8.64 -3.85
N LYS A 140 -3.77 7.82 -3.56
CA LYS A 140 -3.15 6.94 -4.55
C LYS A 140 -4.11 5.87 -5.08
N VAL A 141 -4.92 5.26 -4.21
CA VAL A 141 -5.94 4.27 -4.60
C VAL A 141 -6.93 4.90 -5.57
N VAL A 142 -7.54 6.01 -5.18
CA VAL A 142 -8.55 6.69 -6.00
C VAL A 142 -7.95 7.20 -7.31
N MET A 143 -6.73 7.74 -7.27
CA MET A 143 -6.02 8.19 -8.47
C MET A 143 -5.72 7.03 -9.43
N HIS A 144 -5.37 5.85 -8.89
CA HIS A 144 -5.12 4.66 -9.71
C HIS A 144 -6.41 4.12 -10.34
N MET A 145 -7.53 4.18 -9.64
CA MET A 145 -8.83 3.69 -10.12
C MET A 145 -9.51 4.65 -11.12
N THR A 146 -9.41 5.96 -10.89
CA THR A 146 -10.19 6.96 -11.65
C THR A 146 -9.37 7.71 -12.67
N ASN A 147 -8.04 7.76 -12.53
CA ASN A 147 -7.12 8.61 -13.28
C ASN A 147 -7.47 10.12 -13.24
N LYS A 148 -8.34 10.55 -12.30
CA LYS A 148 -8.80 11.93 -12.15
C LYS A 148 -8.32 12.52 -10.82
N LYS A 149 -7.49 13.56 -10.89
CA LYS A 149 -6.91 14.24 -9.72
C LYS A 149 -7.97 14.93 -8.86
N GLU A 150 -8.98 15.52 -9.49
CA GLU A 150 -10.06 16.22 -8.81
C GLU A 150 -10.88 15.28 -7.92
N ILE A 151 -11.21 14.09 -8.44
CA ILE A 151 -11.94 13.06 -7.68
C ILE A 151 -11.08 12.55 -6.52
N ALA A 152 -9.80 12.28 -6.75
CA ALA A 152 -8.89 11.84 -5.70
C ALA A 152 -8.73 12.89 -4.58
N THR A 153 -8.66 14.18 -4.95
CA THR A 153 -8.62 15.29 -3.99
C THR A 153 -9.92 15.40 -3.21
N LEU A 154 -11.06 15.35 -3.89
CA LEU A 154 -12.38 15.44 -3.25
C LEU A 154 -12.60 14.31 -2.24
N ILE A 155 -12.32 13.06 -2.62
CA ILE A 155 -12.46 11.90 -1.74
C ILE A 155 -11.50 11.99 -0.55
N SER A 156 -10.28 12.48 -0.75
CA SER A 156 -9.33 12.71 0.36
C SER A 156 -9.85 13.76 1.33
N ILE A 157 -10.43 14.85 0.85
CA ILE A 157 -11.04 15.89 1.72
C ILE A 157 -12.21 15.30 2.49
N ILE A 158 -13.10 14.56 1.84
CA ILE A 158 -14.24 13.88 2.51
C ILE A 158 -13.74 12.94 3.60
N PHE A 159 -12.69 12.16 3.32
CA PHE A 159 -12.07 11.28 4.32
C PHE A 159 -11.61 12.05 5.57
N PHE A 160 -10.92 13.18 5.39
CA PHE A 160 -10.48 14.00 6.52
C PHE A 160 -11.65 14.67 7.25
N LEU A 161 -12.71 15.08 6.55
CA LEU A 161 -13.93 15.62 7.18
C LEU A 161 -14.62 14.54 8.03
N ILE A 162 -14.75 13.33 7.54
CA ILE A 162 -15.32 12.20 8.30
C ILE A 162 -14.48 11.91 9.54
N ASN A 163 -13.14 11.86 9.41
CA ASN A 163 -12.27 11.67 10.56
C ASN A 163 -12.30 12.84 11.54
N GLY A 164 -12.50 14.07 11.07
CA GLY A 164 -12.63 15.25 11.92
C GLY A 164 -13.95 15.30 12.67
N THR A 165 -15.05 14.77 12.11
CA THR A 165 -16.38 14.79 12.74
C THR A 165 -16.64 13.56 13.60
N LEU A 166 -16.47 12.35 13.03
CA LEU A 166 -16.75 11.08 13.73
C LEU A 166 -15.58 10.63 14.61
N GLY A 167 -14.36 10.94 14.21
CA GLY A 167 -13.14 10.61 14.93
C GLY A 167 -12.51 11.82 15.64
N PHE A 168 -13.33 12.81 16.06
CA PHE A 168 -12.83 14.03 16.69
C PHE A 168 -11.91 13.72 17.87
N GLY A 169 -10.81 14.48 17.95
CA GLY A 169 -9.81 14.30 18.99
C GLY A 169 -8.82 13.17 18.75
N GLY A 170 -9.07 12.28 17.80
CA GLY A 170 -8.16 11.17 17.48
C GLY A 170 -8.12 10.07 18.55
N LEU A 171 -7.00 9.34 18.63
CA LEU A 171 -6.73 8.27 19.60
C LEU A 171 -7.72 7.10 19.58
N TYR A 172 -8.20 6.73 18.39
CA TYR A 172 -8.91 5.48 18.19
C TYR A 172 -7.98 4.42 17.57
N PRO A 173 -7.98 3.17 18.05
CA PRO A 173 -7.11 2.10 17.52
C PRO A 173 -7.20 1.93 16.01
N ILE A 174 -8.42 2.02 15.46
CA ILE A 174 -8.69 1.89 14.03
C ILE A 174 -7.95 2.96 13.19
N GLN A 175 -7.78 4.18 13.71
CA GLN A 175 -7.06 5.23 12.99
C GLN A 175 -5.60 4.88 12.78
N PHE A 176 -4.98 4.23 13.77
CA PHE A 176 -3.58 3.77 13.68
C PHE A 176 -3.41 2.55 12.77
N ALA A 177 -4.45 1.72 12.62
CA ALA A 177 -4.48 0.61 11.69
C ALA A 177 -4.74 1.04 10.23
N MET A 178 -5.40 2.20 10.02
CA MET A 178 -5.85 2.68 8.71
C MET A 178 -4.74 2.80 7.65
N PRO A 179 -3.51 3.29 7.94
CA PRO A 179 -2.43 3.35 6.96
C PRO A 179 -2.09 1.98 6.37
N PHE A 180 -2.12 0.92 7.18
CA PHE A 180 -1.84 -0.45 6.76
C PHE A 180 -2.95 -0.98 5.87
N VAL A 181 -4.21 -0.77 6.24
CA VAL A 181 -5.38 -1.20 5.44
C VAL A 181 -5.42 -0.47 4.10
N LEU A 182 -5.28 0.87 4.08
CA LEU A 182 -5.28 1.66 2.85
C LEU A 182 -4.04 1.38 1.98
N GLY A 183 -2.90 1.14 2.61
CA GLY A 183 -1.69 0.68 1.91
C GLY A 183 -1.88 -0.68 1.26
N ALA A 184 -2.55 -1.60 1.93
CA ALA A 184 -2.91 -2.90 1.41
C ALA A 184 -3.90 -2.81 0.23
N ILE A 185 -4.94 -1.97 0.34
CA ILE A 185 -5.87 -1.72 -0.77
C ILE A 185 -5.11 -1.16 -1.98
N PHE A 186 -4.19 -0.21 -1.77
CA PHE A 186 -3.36 0.31 -2.85
C PHE A 186 -2.49 -0.78 -3.50
N PHE A 187 -1.90 -1.67 -2.69
CA PHE A 187 -1.13 -2.79 -3.19
C PHE A 187 -2.00 -3.75 -4.02
N LEU A 188 -3.20 -4.11 -3.52
CA LEU A 188 -4.15 -4.97 -4.24
C LEU A 188 -4.61 -4.37 -5.56
N THR A 189 -4.91 -3.07 -5.60
CA THR A 189 -5.31 -2.40 -6.86
C THR A 189 -4.18 -2.48 -7.89
N ARG A 190 -2.92 -2.37 -7.48
CA ARG A 190 -1.77 -2.55 -8.37
C ARG A 190 -1.56 -3.99 -8.79
N TYR A 191 -1.79 -4.94 -7.90
CA TYR A 191 -1.68 -6.37 -8.21
C TYR A 191 -2.70 -6.77 -9.29
N PHE A 192 -3.97 -6.43 -9.12
CA PHE A 192 -5.00 -6.73 -10.11
C PHE A 192 -4.80 -6.01 -11.46
N ALA A 193 -4.08 -4.88 -11.45
CA ALA A 193 -3.63 -4.20 -12.68
C ALA A 193 -2.36 -4.80 -13.30
N GLY A 194 -1.81 -5.89 -12.74
CA GLY A 194 -0.60 -6.56 -13.27
C GLY A 194 0.72 -5.84 -12.97
N HIS A 195 0.75 -4.90 -12.02
CA HIS A 195 1.92 -4.06 -11.74
C HIS A 195 2.65 -4.41 -10.43
N SER A 196 2.43 -5.57 -9.83
CA SER A 196 3.12 -5.96 -8.61
C SER A 196 3.88 -7.27 -8.75
N ARG A 197 4.96 -7.41 -7.95
CA ARG A 197 5.75 -8.64 -7.84
C ARG A 197 5.16 -9.54 -6.78
N ASP A 198 5.28 -10.85 -6.95
CA ASP A 198 4.73 -11.85 -6.02
C ASP A 198 5.42 -11.79 -4.65
N GLU A 199 6.72 -11.48 -4.59
CA GLU A 199 7.46 -11.36 -3.33
C GLU A 199 6.95 -10.23 -2.42
N ALA A 200 6.30 -9.21 -2.99
CA ALA A 200 5.73 -8.11 -2.22
C ALA A 200 4.55 -8.54 -1.31
N PHE A 201 4.01 -9.76 -1.52
CA PHE A 201 2.96 -10.30 -0.66
C PHE A 201 3.45 -10.66 0.75
N ILE A 202 4.74 -10.87 0.97
CA ILE A 202 5.31 -11.01 2.32
C ILE A 202 5.15 -9.69 3.08
N LEU A 203 5.49 -8.56 2.47
CA LEU A 203 5.27 -7.24 3.08
C LEU A 203 3.78 -6.93 3.29
N TYR A 204 2.93 -7.44 2.40
CA TYR A 204 1.48 -7.36 2.54
C TYR A 204 1.01 -8.11 3.80
N GLY A 205 1.48 -9.34 4.03
CA GLY A 205 1.20 -10.12 5.23
C GLY A 205 1.70 -9.43 6.50
N PHE A 206 2.93 -8.94 6.49
CA PHE A 206 3.50 -8.17 7.60
C PHE A 206 2.67 -6.91 7.93
N ALA A 207 2.20 -6.17 6.92
CA ALA A 207 1.32 -5.04 7.13
C ALA A 207 -0.03 -5.48 7.75
N GLY A 208 -0.53 -6.68 7.36
CA GLY A 208 -1.71 -7.29 7.95
C GLY A 208 -1.57 -7.59 9.43
N ALA A 209 -0.49 -8.27 9.79
CA ALA A 209 -0.18 -8.57 11.17
C ALA A 209 -0.03 -7.30 12.01
N THR A 210 0.70 -6.30 11.49
CA THR A 210 0.87 -5.00 12.17
C THR A 210 -0.48 -4.29 12.34
N GLY A 211 -1.31 -4.24 11.28
CA GLY A 211 -2.65 -3.64 11.37
C GLY A 211 -3.55 -4.32 12.40
N ALA A 212 -3.51 -5.66 12.48
CA ALA A 212 -4.26 -6.44 13.46
C ALA A 212 -3.77 -6.20 14.90
N LEU A 213 -2.47 -5.97 15.10
CA LEU A 213 -1.90 -5.63 16.41
C LEU A 213 -2.30 -4.21 16.88
N PHE A 214 -2.68 -3.31 15.97
CA PHE A 214 -3.30 -2.04 16.31
C PHE A 214 -4.80 -2.18 16.57
N GLU A 215 -5.51 -2.92 15.68
CA GLU A 215 -6.96 -3.12 15.76
C GLU A 215 -7.34 -4.48 15.17
N ALA A 216 -7.71 -5.43 16.03
CA ALA A 216 -8.02 -6.81 15.63
C ALA A 216 -9.15 -6.92 14.59
N ARG A 217 -10.09 -5.97 14.55
CA ARG A 217 -11.19 -5.95 13.57
C ARG A 217 -10.69 -5.86 12.13
N THR A 218 -9.48 -5.35 11.90
CA THR A 218 -8.87 -5.30 10.56
C THR A 218 -8.58 -6.68 9.98
N LEU A 219 -8.50 -7.74 10.82
CA LEU A 219 -8.35 -9.12 10.35
C LEU A 219 -9.45 -9.54 9.38
N ILE A 220 -10.66 -9.02 9.53
CA ILE A 220 -11.77 -9.30 8.59
C ILE A 220 -11.38 -8.88 7.17
N PHE A 221 -10.79 -7.70 7.02
CA PHE A 221 -10.30 -7.22 5.73
C PHE A 221 -9.21 -8.15 5.16
N TRP A 222 -8.27 -8.61 5.99
CA TRP A 222 -7.17 -9.49 5.55
C TRP A 222 -7.68 -10.87 5.13
N VAL A 223 -8.62 -11.45 5.87
CA VAL A 223 -9.25 -12.73 5.49
C VAL A 223 -9.99 -12.59 4.17
N LEU A 224 -10.80 -11.54 4.00
CA LEU A 224 -11.49 -11.28 2.73
C LEU A 224 -10.52 -11.07 1.57
N SER A 225 -9.40 -10.38 1.79
CA SER A 225 -8.40 -10.17 0.76
C SER A 225 -7.68 -11.46 0.36
N LEU A 226 -7.37 -12.35 1.32
CA LEU A 226 -6.81 -13.68 1.05
C LEU A 226 -7.74 -14.51 0.16
N VAL A 227 -9.02 -14.56 0.52
CA VAL A 227 -10.04 -15.26 -0.28
C VAL A 227 -10.11 -14.68 -1.69
N THR A 228 -10.14 -13.35 -1.81
CA THR A 228 -10.21 -12.67 -3.12
C THR A 228 -9.00 -12.98 -3.99
N ILE A 229 -7.79 -12.94 -3.44
CA ILE A 229 -6.54 -13.26 -4.16
C ILE A 229 -6.56 -14.72 -4.62
N PHE A 230 -6.96 -15.63 -3.73
CA PHE A 230 -7.03 -17.05 -4.05
C PHE A 230 -8.04 -17.34 -5.17
N VAL A 231 -9.28 -16.83 -5.03
CA VAL A 231 -10.34 -16.99 -6.04
C VAL A 231 -9.95 -16.37 -7.38
N TYR A 232 -9.35 -15.18 -7.37
CA TYR A 232 -8.86 -14.54 -8.59
C TYR A 232 -7.86 -15.41 -9.35
N ASN A 233 -6.87 -16.00 -8.66
CA ASN A 233 -5.89 -16.89 -9.29
C ASN A 233 -6.51 -18.24 -9.71
N LEU A 234 -7.49 -18.74 -8.97
CA LEU A 234 -8.23 -19.94 -9.31
C LEU A 234 -9.01 -19.78 -10.63
N VAL A 235 -9.76 -18.67 -10.77
CA VAL A 235 -10.53 -18.35 -11.99
C VAL A 235 -9.61 -18.18 -13.19
N ASN A 236 -8.42 -17.58 -13.00
CA ASN A 236 -7.42 -17.43 -14.06
C ASN A 236 -6.57 -18.71 -14.31
N LYS A 237 -6.96 -19.86 -13.73
CA LYS A 237 -6.27 -21.17 -13.88
C LYS A 237 -4.81 -21.18 -13.39
N HIS A 238 -4.45 -20.27 -12.47
CA HIS A 238 -3.13 -20.18 -11.85
C HIS A 238 -3.16 -20.68 -10.40
N PHE A 239 -3.69 -21.87 -10.17
CA PHE A 239 -3.90 -22.44 -8.82
C PHE A 239 -2.61 -22.44 -7.97
N ALA A 240 -1.50 -22.94 -8.53
CA ALA A 240 -0.23 -23.00 -7.81
C ALA A 240 0.28 -21.62 -7.37
N ARG A 241 0.09 -20.59 -8.22
CA ARG A 241 0.42 -19.21 -7.89
C ARG A 241 -0.48 -18.66 -6.77
N GLY A 242 -1.78 -18.94 -6.85
CA GLY A 242 -2.72 -18.51 -5.80
C GLY A 242 -2.36 -19.09 -4.44
N PHE A 243 -2.01 -20.38 -4.39
CA PHE A 243 -1.56 -21.05 -3.17
C PHE A 243 -0.23 -20.47 -2.64
N TYR A 244 0.74 -20.23 -3.53
CA TYR A 244 2.02 -19.61 -3.18
C TYR A 244 1.82 -18.20 -2.57
N LEU A 245 0.96 -17.36 -3.16
CA LEU A 245 0.69 -16.01 -2.65
C LEU A 245 0.03 -16.03 -1.27
N VAL A 246 -0.91 -16.95 -1.05
CA VAL A 246 -1.54 -17.13 0.28
C VAL A 246 -0.49 -17.53 1.32
N LEU A 247 0.42 -18.45 0.99
CA LEU A 247 1.53 -18.80 1.88
C LEU A 247 2.43 -17.59 2.16
N CYS A 248 2.81 -16.80 1.15
CA CYS A 248 3.62 -15.59 1.34
C CYS A 248 2.95 -14.61 2.32
N ILE A 249 1.63 -14.44 2.25
CA ILE A 249 0.89 -13.56 3.17
C ILE A 249 0.88 -14.13 4.59
N LEU A 250 0.74 -15.44 4.76
CA LEU A 250 0.70 -16.07 6.07
C LEU A 250 2.06 -16.12 6.77
N PHE A 251 3.15 -16.11 6.00
CA PHE A 251 4.51 -16.07 6.53
C PHE A 251 5.03 -14.64 6.80
N GLY A 252 4.40 -13.61 6.24
CA GLY A 252 4.73 -12.19 6.51
C GLY A 252 3.95 -11.65 7.68
#